data_b78a8b8bdb6218b16b1d9a8514df21bc
#
_entry.id   b78a8b8bdb6218b16b1d9a8514df21bc
#
_cell.length_a   1.000
_cell.length_b   1.000
_cell.length_c   1.000
_cell.angle_alpha   90.00
_cell.angle_beta   90.00
_cell.angle_gamma   90.00
#
_symmetry.space_group_name_H-M   'P 1'
#
loop_
_entity.id
_entity.type
_entity.pdbx_description
1 polymer ?
#
loop_
_entity_poly.entity_id
_entity_poly.type
_entity_poly.pdbx_seq_one_letter_code
_entity_poly.pdbx_strand_id
1 'polypeptide(L)'
;MSARRIAQRELEENEEGLHGLPGKHGPAGPQGPQGPRGTRGDKGPPGPKDDQGPQGPKGDPGESISAPSIVVPPVSIVVNESGIASLQCRVKGNPTPRITWQKQNSSLPVGKRVVQTSGGLMIQDVASRDGGVYTCKVSNILSVVTSSAKLTVQGNNSRGGGPGRCLGDNLMLY
;
A
#
# COMPACT_ATOMS: atom_id res chain seq x y z
N MET A 1 -30.90 -8.38 -4.58
CA MET A 1 -29.98 -7.23 -4.64
C MET A 1 -28.72 -7.61 -3.89
N SER A 2 -27.59 -7.60 -4.57
CA SER A 2 -26.35 -8.19 -4.07
C SER A 2 -25.70 -7.33 -2.96
N ALA A 3 -25.15 -7.97 -1.93
CA ALA A 3 -24.44 -7.34 -0.81
C ALA A 3 -23.38 -6.31 -1.25
N ARG A 4 -22.86 -6.44 -2.47
CA ARG A 4 -21.93 -5.47 -3.08
C ARG A 4 -22.52 -4.09 -3.32
N ARG A 5 -23.84 -3.99 -3.61
CA ARG A 5 -24.49 -2.69 -3.84
C ARG A 5 -24.76 -1.94 -2.56
N ILE A 6 -24.95 -2.65 -1.46
CA ILE A 6 -25.15 -2.03 -0.15
C ILE A 6 -23.84 -1.44 0.35
N ALA A 7 -22.74 -2.18 0.24
CA ALA A 7 -21.42 -1.70 0.63
C ALA A 7 -20.95 -0.48 -0.19
N GLN A 8 -21.28 -0.43 -1.50
CA GLN A 8 -20.93 0.72 -2.33
C GLN A 8 -21.74 1.98 -2.00
N ARG A 9 -23.00 1.83 -1.60
CA ARG A 9 -23.84 2.98 -1.23
C ARG A 9 -23.42 3.61 0.10
N GLU A 10 -22.96 2.78 1.05
CA GLU A 10 -22.43 3.28 2.33
C GLU A 10 -21.07 3.94 2.20
N LEU A 11 -20.31 3.63 1.13
CA LEU A 11 -19.01 4.24 0.86
C LEU A 11 -19.09 5.61 0.17
N GLU A 12 -20.19 5.88 -0.53
CA GLU A 12 -20.41 7.17 -1.22
C GLU A 12 -20.92 8.28 -0.29
N GLU A 13 -21.50 7.91 0.86
CA GLU A 13 -22.10 8.89 1.78
C GLU A 13 -21.16 9.36 2.91
N ASN A 14 -19.97 8.77 3.07
CA ASN A 14 -19.05 9.11 4.15
C ASN A 14 -17.62 9.36 3.63
N GLU A 15 -17.34 10.58 3.23
CA GLU A 15 -15.96 11.06 2.99
C GLU A 15 -15.12 11.15 4.29
N GLU A 16 -15.75 11.10 5.44
CA GLU A 16 -15.07 10.99 6.74
C GLU A 16 -14.94 9.50 7.08
N GLY A 17 -13.71 9.01 7.11
CA GLY A 17 -13.36 7.60 7.32
C GLY A 17 -14.26 6.89 8.34
N LEU A 18 -14.72 5.69 7.99
CA LEU A 18 -15.58 4.87 8.85
C LEU A 18 -14.96 4.75 10.25
N HIS A 19 -15.68 5.23 11.23
CA HIS A 19 -15.33 5.00 12.62
C HIS A 19 -15.29 3.49 12.87
N GLY A 20 -14.22 3.02 13.47
CA GLY A 20 -14.10 1.61 13.85
C GLY A 20 -15.31 1.16 14.67
N LEU A 21 -15.71 -0.07 14.48
CA LEU A 21 -16.73 -0.70 15.31
C LEU A 21 -16.29 -0.62 16.79
N PRO A 22 -17.19 -0.34 17.72
CA PRO A 22 -16.87 -0.37 19.14
C PRO A 22 -16.22 -1.70 19.48
N GLY A 23 -15.10 -1.66 20.19
CA GLY A 23 -14.44 -2.88 20.69
C GLY A 23 -15.43 -3.72 21.51
N LYS A 24 -15.34 -5.02 21.39
CA LYS A 24 -16.09 -5.92 22.27
C LYS A 24 -15.69 -5.64 23.72
N HIS A 25 -16.67 -5.63 24.59
CA HIS A 25 -16.39 -5.55 26.03
C HIS A 25 -15.38 -6.64 26.40
N GLY A 26 -14.35 -6.25 27.12
CA GLY A 26 -13.39 -7.18 27.67
C GLY A 26 -14.11 -8.21 28.57
N PRO A 27 -13.58 -9.42 28.66
CA PRO A 27 -14.11 -10.40 29.60
C PRO A 27 -14.10 -9.81 31.02
N ALA A 28 -15.11 -10.14 31.81
CA ALA A 28 -15.13 -9.77 33.23
C ALA A 28 -13.81 -10.21 33.88
N GLY A 29 -13.23 -9.34 34.66
CA GLY A 29 -11.97 -9.63 35.36
C GLY A 29 -12.12 -10.91 36.21
N PRO A 30 -11.04 -11.65 36.40
CA PRO A 30 -11.08 -12.84 37.26
C PRO A 30 -11.56 -12.45 38.65
N GLN A 31 -12.42 -13.26 39.22
CA GLN A 31 -12.88 -13.10 40.57
C GLN A 31 -11.65 -13.01 41.50
N GLY A 32 -11.61 -12.01 42.33
CA GLY A 32 -10.51 -11.83 43.28
C GLY A 32 -10.34 -13.08 44.16
N PRO A 33 -9.13 -13.36 44.60
CA PRO A 33 -8.88 -14.51 45.49
C PRO A 33 -9.75 -14.41 46.73
N GLN A 34 -10.36 -15.53 47.07
CA GLN A 34 -11.18 -15.65 48.28
C GLN A 34 -10.32 -15.22 49.49
N GLY A 35 -10.80 -14.26 50.23
CA GLY A 35 -10.12 -13.78 51.43
C GLY A 35 -9.79 -14.88 52.41
N PRO A 36 -8.74 -14.74 53.20
CA PRO A 36 -8.33 -15.74 54.18
C PRO A 36 -9.49 -16.08 55.12
N ARG A 37 -9.70 -17.38 55.28
CA ARG A 37 -10.74 -17.89 56.18
C ARG A 37 -10.46 -17.38 57.58
N GLY A 38 -11.37 -16.56 58.11
CA GLY A 38 -11.29 -16.07 59.47
C GLY A 38 -11.12 -17.21 60.44
N THR A 39 -10.28 -17.02 61.46
CA THR A 39 -10.13 -17.95 62.57
C THR A 39 -11.49 -18.22 63.17
N ARG A 40 -11.75 -19.49 63.43
CA ARG A 40 -13.02 -19.98 63.96
C ARG A 40 -13.28 -19.35 65.32
N GLY A 41 -13.94 -18.23 65.31
CA GLY A 41 -14.58 -17.66 66.49
C GLY A 41 -16.00 -18.17 66.60
N ASP A 42 -16.62 -18.06 67.77
CA ASP A 42 -18.00 -18.34 67.94
C ASP A 42 -18.86 -17.79 66.83
N LYS A 43 -19.84 -18.54 66.35
CA LYS A 43 -20.68 -18.33 65.20
C LYS A 43 -21.16 -16.86 65.13
N GLY A 44 -20.33 -16.00 64.63
CA GLY A 44 -20.65 -14.60 64.40
C GLY A 44 -21.69 -14.44 63.28
N PRO A 45 -22.34 -13.30 63.21
CA PRO A 45 -23.25 -12.99 62.11
C PRO A 45 -22.53 -13.19 60.77
N PRO A 46 -23.24 -13.61 59.74
CA PRO A 46 -22.67 -13.74 58.41
C PRO A 46 -21.92 -12.44 58.06
N GLY A 47 -20.65 -12.55 57.65
CA GLY A 47 -19.88 -11.41 57.20
C GLY A 47 -20.60 -10.65 56.08
N PRO A 48 -20.33 -9.37 55.92
CA PRO A 48 -20.83 -8.61 54.79
C PRO A 48 -20.45 -9.37 53.51
N LYS A 49 -21.41 -9.44 52.57
CA LYS A 49 -21.10 -9.97 51.22
C LYS A 49 -19.87 -9.21 50.71
N ASP A 50 -18.87 -9.97 50.29
CA ASP A 50 -17.71 -9.38 49.63
C ASP A 50 -18.19 -8.43 48.51
N ASP A 51 -17.69 -7.22 48.52
CA ASP A 51 -18.03 -6.26 47.48
C ASP A 51 -17.61 -6.86 46.12
N GLN A 52 -18.49 -6.78 45.16
CA GLN A 52 -18.20 -7.19 43.79
C GLN A 52 -16.93 -6.48 43.32
N GLY A 53 -15.93 -7.23 42.86
CA GLY A 53 -14.70 -6.69 42.35
C GLY A 53 -14.98 -5.60 41.31
N PRO A 54 -14.04 -4.62 41.13
CA PRO A 54 -14.19 -3.55 40.18
C PRO A 54 -14.39 -4.10 38.78
N GLN A 55 -15.27 -3.48 38.01
CA GLN A 55 -15.47 -3.80 36.59
C GLN A 55 -14.13 -3.72 35.85
N GLY A 56 -13.82 -4.71 35.03
CA GLY A 56 -12.66 -4.70 34.18
C GLY A 56 -12.59 -3.44 33.30
N PRO A 57 -11.40 -3.04 32.89
CA PRO A 57 -11.23 -1.89 32.02
C PRO A 57 -12.01 -2.08 30.72
N LYS A 58 -12.53 -0.99 30.17
CA LYS A 58 -13.16 -0.97 28.85
C LYS A 58 -12.14 -1.47 27.81
N GLY A 59 -12.55 -2.38 26.93
CA GLY A 59 -11.72 -2.83 25.81
C GLY A 59 -11.26 -1.66 24.94
N ASP A 60 -10.11 -1.84 24.31
CA ASP A 60 -9.58 -0.86 23.38
C ASP A 60 -10.55 -0.60 22.21
N PRO A 61 -10.63 0.62 21.72
CA PRO A 61 -11.42 0.93 20.52
C PRO A 61 -10.96 0.03 19.37
N GLY A 62 -11.89 -0.50 18.60
CA GLY A 62 -11.58 -1.24 17.38
C GLY A 62 -10.79 -0.37 16.41
N GLU A 63 -9.88 -0.96 15.66
CA GLU A 63 -9.16 -0.25 14.61
C GLU A 63 -10.12 0.19 13.52
N SER A 64 -10.06 1.48 13.16
CA SER A 64 -10.85 2.00 12.05
C SER A 64 -10.41 1.38 10.74
N ILE A 65 -11.32 0.75 10.01
CA ILE A 65 -11.04 0.26 8.66
C ILE A 65 -11.21 1.40 7.65
N SER A 66 -10.32 1.48 6.67
CA SER A 66 -10.37 2.51 5.63
C SER A 66 -10.01 1.95 4.26
N ALA A 67 -10.67 2.48 3.23
CA ALA A 67 -10.37 2.14 1.86
C ALA A 67 -8.92 2.52 1.49
N PRO A 68 -8.29 1.81 0.53
CA PRO A 68 -6.98 2.16 0.05
C PRO A 68 -7.04 3.50 -0.70
N SER A 69 -6.06 4.34 -0.46
CA SER A 69 -5.86 5.59 -1.19
C SER A 69 -4.41 5.74 -1.63
N ILE A 70 -4.20 6.30 -2.82
CA ILE A 70 -2.86 6.58 -3.33
C ILE A 70 -2.50 7.99 -2.90
N VAL A 71 -1.53 8.11 -2.00
CA VAL A 71 -1.05 9.40 -1.45
C VAL A 71 -0.02 10.05 -2.36
N VAL A 72 0.87 9.22 -2.95
CA VAL A 72 1.84 9.67 -3.95
C VAL A 72 1.65 8.79 -5.18
N PRO A 73 0.99 9.28 -6.23
CA PRO A 73 0.82 8.54 -7.47
C PRO A 73 2.15 8.45 -8.23
N PRO A 74 2.33 7.41 -9.06
CA PRO A 74 3.45 7.36 -9.98
C PRO A 74 3.36 8.50 -10.99
N VAL A 75 4.52 9.08 -11.32
CA VAL A 75 4.65 10.13 -12.32
C VAL A 75 5.36 9.59 -13.56
N SER A 76 5.00 10.12 -14.73
CA SER A 76 5.66 9.75 -15.98
C SER A 76 7.08 10.26 -15.99
N ILE A 77 8.00 9.42 -16.44
CA ILE A 77 9.44 9.71 -16.46
C ILE A 77 10.04 9.38 -17.82
N VAL A 78 11.13 10.06 -18.13
CA VAL A 78 11.97 9.82 -19.30
C VAL A 78 13.34 9.38 -18.80
N VAL A 79 13.84 8.26 -19.30
CA VAL A 79 15.13 7.68 -18.88
C VAL A 79 15.90 7.25 -20.11
N ASN A 80 17.21 7.46 -20.11
CA ASN A 80 18.09 6.97 -21.17
C ASN A 80 18.27 5.45 -21.04
N GLU A 81 18.56 4.79 -22.16
CA GLU A 81 18.96 3.37 -22.12
C GLU A 81 20.12 3.16 -21.15
N SER A 82 20.17 1.99 -20.53
CA SER A 82 21.11 1.62 -19.47
C SER A 82 20.98 2.45 -18.17
N GLY A 83 20.02 3.35 -18.08
CA GLY A 83 19.72 4.12 -16.88
C GLY A 83 18.87 3.35 -15.87
N ILE A 84 18.42 4.06 -14.84
CA ILE A 84 17.57 3.53 -13.78
C ILE A 84 16.22 4.23 -13.83
N ALA A 85 15.14 3.48 -13.99
CA ALA A 85 13.78 3.98 -13.86
C ALA A 85 13.24 3.68 -12.45
N SER A 86 12.71 4.71 -11.78
CA SER A 86 12.09 4.57 -10.47
C SER A 86 10.68 5.17 -10.50
N LEU A 87 9.68 4.32 -10.31
CA LEU A 87 8.27 4.70 -10.21
C LEU A 87 7.82 4.51 -8.77
N GLN A 88 7.33 5.56 -8.13
CA GLN A 88 6.87 5.50 -6.74
C GLN A 88 5.34 5.39 -6.69
N CYS A 89 4.83 4.68 -5.69
CA CYS A 89 3.41 4.58 -5.40
C CYS A 89 3.24 4.43 -3.88
N ARG A 90 2.98 5.53 -3.19
CA ARG A 90 2.75 5.50 -1.74
C ARG A 90 1.26 5.47 -1.45
N VAL A 91 0.88 4.67 -0.48
CA VAL A 91 -0.51 4.37 -0.19
C VAL A 91 -0.82 4.47 1.30
N LYS A 92 -2.09 4.70 1.60
CA LYS A 92 -2.70 4.61 2.94
C LYS A 92 -3.92 3.72 2.86
N GLY A 93 -4.30 3.16 4.00
CA GLY A 93 -5.50 2.34 4.18
C GLY A 93 -5.33 1.38 5.35
N ASN A 94 -6.42 0.95 5.91
CA ASN A 94 -6.43 -0.06 6.97
C ASN A 94 -7.50 -1.12 6.67
N PRO A 95 -7.16 -2.41 6.57
CA PRO A 95 -5.82 -2.99 6.64
C PRO A 95 -4.87 -2.44 5.58
N THR A 96 -3.55 -2.48 5.88
CA THR A 96 -2.49 -2.00 5.00
C THR A 96 -2.67 -2.53 3.58
N PRO A 97 -2.80 -1.66 2.57
CA PRO A 97 -3.05 -2.09 1.21
C PRO A 97 -1.86 -2.83 0.60
N ARG A 98 -2.19 -3.80 -0.25
CA ARG A 98 -1.21 -4.49 -1.09
C ARG A 98 -1.02 -3.72 -2.39
N ILE A 99 0.25 -3.50 -2.76
CA ILE A 99 0.63 -2.87 -4.03
C ILE A 99 1.07 -3.96 -5.00
N THR A 100 0.56 -3.89 -6.23
CA THR A 100 1.02 -4.69 -7.36
C THR A 100 1.22 -3.82 -8.57
N TRP A 101 2.29 -4.06 -9.31
CA TRP A 101 2.58 -3.36 -10.54
C TRP A 101 2.18 -4.19 -11.76
N GLN A 102 1.71 -3.53 -12.78
CA GLN A 102 1.38 -4.14 -14.06
C GLN A 102 1.90 -3.24 -15.18
N LYS A 103 2.35 -3.83 -16.26
CA LYS A 103 2.68 -3.12 -17.49
C LYS A 103 1.57 -3.33 -18.49
N GLN A 104 1.09 -2.27 -19.11
CA GLN A 104 0.03 -2.35 -20.11
C GLN A 104 0.51 -3.13 -21.33
N ASN A 105 -0.35 -4.02 -21.86
CA ASN A 105 -0.14 -4.84 -23.06
C ASN A 105 1.11 -5.76 -23.02
N SER A 106 1.71 -5.96 -21.87
CA SER A 106 2.84 -6.89 -21.72
C SER A 106 3.06 -7.30 -20.27
N SER A 107 3.85 -8.34 -20.05
CA SER A 107 4.30 -8.70 -18.70
C SER A 107 5.28 -7.65 -18.16
N LEU A 108 5.31 -7.50 -16.83
CA LEU A 108 6.38 -6.77 -16.19
C LEU A 108 7.74 -7.35 -16.58
N PRO A 109 8.76 -6.51 -16.76
CA PRO A 109 10.12 -7.03 -16.89
C PRO A 109 10.46 -7.89 -15.67
N VAL A 110 11.14 -8.98 -15.90
CA VAL A 110 11.55 -9.93 -14.86
C VAL A 110 13.07 -9.99 -14.74
N GLY A 111 13.57 -10.50 -13.62
CA GLY A 111 14.99 -10.68 -13.39
C GLY A 111 15.55 -9.76 -12.31
N LYS A 112 16.85 -9.92 -12.03
CA LYS A 112 17.55 -9.22 -10.94
C LYS A 112 17.58 -7.68 -11.10
N ARG A 113 17.36 -7.19 -12.32
CA ARG A 113 17.31 -5.75 -12.62
C ARG A 113 15.99 -5.06 -12.24
N VAL A 114 14.97 -5.83 -11.84
CA VAL A 114 13.65 -5.30 -11.47
C VAL A 114 13.40 -5.55 -10.00
N VAL A 115 13.21 -4.48 -9.24
CA VAL A 115 12.96 -4.55 -7.80
C VAL A 115 11.62 -3.90 -7.52
N GLN A 116 10.70 -4.69 -6.98
CA GLN A 116 9.45 -4.19 -6.42
C GLN A 116 9.58 -4.06 -4.92
N THR A 117 9.25 -2.89 -4.40
CA THR A 117 9.19 -2.60 -2.97
C THR A 117 7.77 -2.24 -2.57
N SER A 118 7.50 -2.13 -1.28
CA SER A 118 6.22 -1.65 -0.75
C SER A 118 5.89 -0.20 -1.15
N GLY A 119 6.82 0.53 -1.74
CA GLY A 119 6.65 1.93 -2.13
C GLY A 119 6.94 2.22 -3.60
N GLY A 120 7.35 1.23 -4.40
CA GLY A 120 7.70 1.54 -5.79
C GLY A 120 8.19 0.37 -6.61
N LEU A 121 8.41 0.66 -7.89
CA LEU A 121 9.01 -0.21 -8.88
C LEU A 121 10.29 0.43 -9.39
N MET A 122 11.41 -0.27 -9.28
CA MET A 122 12.69 0.16 -9.81
C MET A 122 13.15 -0.81 -10.88
N ILE A 123 13.58 -0.26 -12.03
CA ILE A 123 14.12 -1.02 -13.16
C ILE A 123 15.53 -0.48 -13.40
N GLN A 124 16.51 -1.31 -13.24
CA GLN A 124 17.91 -1.02 -13.55
C GLN A 124 18.22 -1.45 -14.97
N ASP A 125 19.22 -0.85 -15.58
CA ASP A 125 19.66 -1.17 -16.93
C ASP A 125 18.46 -1.18 -17.91
N VAL A 126 17.80 -0.03 -17.98
CA VAL A 126 16.59 0.17 -18.77
C VAL A 126 16.90 -0.01 -20.26
N ALA A 127 16.08 -0.81 -20.93
CA ALA A 127 16.15 -1.01 -22.38
C ALA A 127 14.90 -0.45 -23.07
N SER A 128 14.95 -0.18 -24.37
CA SER A 128 13.82 0.35 -25.16
C SER A 128 12.53 -0.47 -24.95
N ARG A 129 12.64 -1.80 -24.81
CA ARG A 129 11.50 -2.68 -24.54
C ARG A 129 10.82 -2.44 -23.18
N ASP A 130 11.48 -1.76 -22.26
CA ASP A 130 10.91 -1.45 -20.94
C ASP A 130 9.99 -0.23 -20.99
N GLY A 131 10.07 0.58 -22.03
CA GLY A 131 9.15 1.68 -22.29
C GLY A 131 7.70 1.20 -22.29
N GLY A 132 6.78 2.05 -21.83
CA GLY A 132 5.36 1.74 -21.78
C GLY A 132 4.64 2.36 -20.59
N VAL A 133 3.37 1.99 -20.42
CA VAL A 133 2.53 2.45 -19.30
C VAL A 133 2.58 1.42 -18.19
N TYR A 134 2.93 1.87 -17.01
CA TYR A 134 2.98 1.09 -15.79
C TYR A 134 1.85 1.52 -14.87
N THR A 135 1.11 0.56 -14.35
CA THR A 135 -0.03 0.79 -13.46
C THR A 135 0.27 0.23 -12.08
N CYS A 136 0.20 1.10 -11.08
CA CYS A 136 0.17 0.73 -9.68
C CYS A 136 -1.27 0.36 -9.31
N LYS A 137 -1.51 -0.89 -8.95
CA LYS A 137 -2.79 -1.41 -8.45
C LYS A 137 -2.68 -1.62 -6.96
N VAL A 138 -3.55 -0.98 -6.22
CA VAL A 138 -3.56 -0.95 -4.75
C VAL A 138 -4.86 -1.52 -4.25
N SER A 139 -4.82 -2.50 -3.38
CA SER A 139 -6.01 -3.19 -2.89
C SER A 139 -5.94 -3.52 -1.41
N ASN A 140 -7.07 -3.42 -0.75
CA ASN A 140 -7.32 -4.04 0.55
C ASN A 140 -8.69 -4.75 0.52
N ILE A 141 -9.20 -5.14 1.68
CA ILE A 141 -10.50 -5.85 1.80
C ILE A 141 -11.70 -5.02 1.34
N LEU A 142 -11.59 -3.69 1.33
CA LEU A 142 -12.69 -2.79 1.01
C LEU A 142 -12.77 -2.49 -0.47
N SER A 143 -11.65 -2.19 -1.12
CA SER A 143 -11.66 -1.76 -2.51
C SER A 143 -10.31 -1.89 -3.21
N VAL A 144 -10.29 -1.51 -4.48
CA VAL A 144 -9.12 -1.46 -5.35
C VAL A 144 -9.06 -0.10 -6.01
N VAL A 145 -7.89 0.55 -5.94
CA VAL A 145 -7.60 1.79 -6.66
C VAL A 145 -6.36 1.62 -7.54
N THR A 146 -6.28 2.34 -8.63
CA THR A 146 -5.17 2.26 -9.58
C THR A 146 -4.68 3.65 -9.97
N SER A 147 -3.39 3.74 -10.30
CA SER A 147 -2.81 4.92 -10.93
C SER A 147 -1.73 4.50 -11.90
N SER A 148 -1.59 5.22 -13.00
CA SER A 148 -0.69 4.84 -14.08
C SER A 148 0.29 5.95 -14.41
N ALA A 149 1.49 5.56 -14.87
CA ALA A 149 2.51 6.46 -15.36
C ALA A 149 3.21 5.86 -16.57
N LYS A 150 3.71 6.72 -17.45
CA LYS A 150 4.43 6.33 -18.65
C LYS A 150 5.94 6.38 -18.41
N LEU A 151 6.63 5.29 -18.69
CA LEU A 151 8.07 5.25 -18.84
C LEU A 151 8.43 5.45 -20.31
N THR A 152 9.15 6.51 -20.63
CA THR A 152 9.71 6.75 -21.95
C THR A 152 11.21 6.47 -21.92
N VAL A 153 11.68 5.61 -22.79
CA VAL A 153 13.10 5.27 -22.89
C VAL A 153 13.69 5.98 -24.10
N GLN A 154 14.74 6.75 -23.87
CA GLN A 154 15.52 7.41 -24.94
C GLN A 154 16.76 6.58 -25.23
N GLY A 155 16.99 6.27 -26.52
CA GLY A 155 18.22 5.65 -26.96
C GLY A 155 19.42 6.58 -26.73
N ASN A 156 20.54 6.03 -26.32
CA ASN A 156 21.81 6.77 -26.29
C ASN A 156 22.23 7.04 -27.71
N ASN A 157 21.82 8.18 -28.28
CA ASN A 157 22.31 8.67 -29.56
C ASN A 157 23.76 9.19 -29.41
N SER A 158 24.67 8.29 -29.10
CA SER A 158 26.09 8.52 -29.32
C SER A 158 26.37 8.33 -30.81
N ARG A 159 25.66 9.07 -31.68
CA ARG A 159 26.20 9.32 -33.03
C ARG A 159 27.27 10.39 -32.85
N GLY A 160 28.48 9.92 -32.59
CA GLY A 160 29.65 10.73 -32.87
C GLY A 160 29.53 11.19 -34.31
N GLY A 161 29.32 12.49 -34.48
CA GLY A 161 29.49 13.14 -35.75
C GLY A 161 30.96 12.98 -36.16
N GLY A 162 31.25 11.95 -36.93
CA GLY A 162 32.48 11.90 -37.67
C GLY A 162 32.46 13.08 -38.67
N PRO A 163 33.58 13.81 -38.83
CA PRO A 163 33.63 14.89 -39.79
C PRO A 163 33.34 14.30 -41.16
N GLY A 164 32.34 14.88 -41.82
CA GLY A 164 32.00 14.54 -43.20
C GLY A 164 33.24 14.68 -44.06
N ARG A 165 33.69 13.59 -44.67
CA ARG A 165 34.61 13.66 -45.80
C ARG A 165 33.86 14.38 -46.93
N CYS A 166 34.23 15.61 -47.18
CA CYS A 166 33.95 16.23 -48.46
C CYS A 166 34.74 15.47 -49.51
N LEU A 167 34.07 14.65 -50.29
CA LEU A 167 34.64 14.17 -51.54
C LEU A 167 34.65 15.35 -52.52
N GLY A 168 35.84 15.85 -52.77
CA GLY A 168 36.06 16.87 -53.75
C GLY A 168 35.67 16.36 -55.14
N ASP A 169 34.69 16.99 -55.74
CA ASP A 169 34.40 16.87 -57.14
C ASP A 169 35.56 17.50 -57.97
N ASN A 170 36.31 16.63 -58.63
CA ASN A 170 37.29 16.99 -59.59
C ASN A 170 36.56 17.24 -60.91
N LEU A 171 36.23 18.50 -61.18
CA LEU A 171 35.80 18.93 -62.50
C LEU A 171 37.03 19.03 -63.37
N MET A 172 37.21 18.12 -64.31
CA MET A 172 38.06 18.27 -65.44
C MET A 172 37.24 18.81 -66.62
N LEU A 173 37.62 19.98 -67.04
CA LEU A 173 37.23 20.58 -68.29
C LEU A 173 37.89 19.83 -69.48
N TYR A 174 37.05 19.53 -70.44
CA TYR A 174 37.31 19.81 -71.85
C TYR A 174 35.97 19.92 -72.56
#